data_9d8d9541ebe19e72858bc79ef46b733c
#
_entry.id   9d8d9541ebe19e72858bc79ef46b733c
#
_cell.length_a   1.000
_cell.length_b   1.000
_cell.length_c   1.000
_cell.angle_alpha   90.00
_cell.angle_beta   90.00
_cell.angle_gamma   90.00
#
_symmetry.space_group_name_H-M   'P 1'
#
loop_
_entity.id
_entity.type
_entity.pdbx_description
1 polymer ?
#
loop_
_entity_poly.entity_id
_entity_poly.type
_entity_poly.pdbx_seq_one_letter_code
_entity_poly.pdbx_strand_id
1 'polypeptide(L)'
;MQRSTSWLTLLQVAYLLPGTCADTIAADNATADISSLQTWWHGNGEINYETPVQEGNVRQSHVYSAWVKSTADSSATYYNSFVYETVPRNGQGNIIVPGDPTSTTTADDAVTIEADIWITMAWTQFLYSSDAWIKVARRGDNPSTASNVVIRPSNLDLTVTDDGAGNVYILVPYSAQGLRFSVEFQDNLYDYHDSCATTTCDFVQDWHSDDPNYVSSFGDNNPIMGTEPHDALLIFASPFPSDDLVPDQTAPETYIVYPGSVPDFGSITNQVVYFMPGVHYMSATTHATLSASVNWVYLSPGAYVKGAFEFTTQATTIKATGHGVLSGERYVYQANTAENYTNTKSNSDSLRMWTGYSTNDVQQTFLLAGPTTNAPPFNSIDFTGDLTTISIRQYDYKQVGAYFGQTDGTTLYKGSSIRDTFYHSGDDTIKTYGSNVLVENVVVWKGKTAPIIQYGWASRNIHNITVNGVDVIHMRYSSNGSHPSIIGANQVYGISESLSNNADLSKTMSNVYFGNIRAEGIGGNLMRICPLSNYKNFTLENISLEAFSVKTNGIYKSELPLFIDSTGTAAALEGFVIKNFSVNGTRITQAAGNYGPSSLGALHIASAYLTNGNVTII
;
A
#
# COMPACT_ATOMS: atom_id res chain seq x y z
N MET A 1 32.29 43.07 45.78
CA MET A 1 31.87 42.98 44.37
C MET A 1 30.91 41.80 44.26
N GLN A 2 29.62 42.09 44.24
CA GLN A 2 28.56 41.11 44.26
C GLN A 2 28.31 40.56 42.85
N ARG A 3 28.28 39.24 42.74
CA ARG A 3 27.75 38.57 41.53
C ARG A 3 26.24 38.36 41.71
N SER A 4 25.46 38.97 40.83
CA SER A 4 24.04 38.74 40.72
C SER A 4 23.78 37.49 39.84
N THR A 5 23.20 36.46 40.44
CA THR A 5 22.63 35.30 39.75
C THR A 5 21.19 35.62 39.37
N SER A 6 20.92 35.77 38.09
CA SER A 6 19.57 35.85 37.57
C SER A 6 19.01 34.45 37.37
N TRP A 7 17.89 34.15 38.02
CA TRP A 7 17.07 32.96 37.81
C TRP A 7 16.16 33.21 36.63
N LEU A 8 16.35 32.44 35.55
CA LEU A 8 15.32 32.32 34.49
C LEU A 8 14.25 31.36 35.02
N THR A 9 13.07 31.89 35.26
CA THR A 9 11.87 31.09 35.56
C THR A 9 11.29 30.64 34.21
N LEU A 10 11.41 29.36 33.91
CA LEU A 10 10.64 28.75 32.81
C LEU A 10 9.15 28.75 33.22
N LEU A 11 8.35 29.54 32.50
CA LEU A 11 6.91 29.37 32.52
C LEU A 11 6.57 28.10 31.72
N GLN A 12 6.22 27.03 32.43
CA GLN A 12 5.45 25.93 31.83
C GLN A 12 4.01 26.42 31.63
N VAL A 13 3.64 26.66 30.39
CA VAL A 13 2.24 26.82 30.01
C VAL A 13 1.63 25.42 29.99
N ALA A 14 0.98 25.06 31.08
CA ALA A 14 0.11 23.90 31.12
C ALA A 14 -1.15 24.25 30.29
N TYR A 15 -1.28 23.69 29.11
CA TYR A 15 -2.57 23.62 28.44
C TYR A 15 -3.48 22.71 29.27
N LEU A 16 -4.40 23.32 29.98
CA LEU A 16 -5.53 22.63 30.57
C LEU A 16 -6.46 22.22 29.40
N LEU A 17 -6.36 20.96 29.00
CA LEU A 17 -7.38 20.33 28.18
C LEU A 17 -8.69 20.35 28.95
N PRO A 18 -9.81 20.72 28.31
CA PRO A 18 -11.13 20.66 28.96
C PRO A 18 -11.41 19.19 29.30
N GLY A 19 -12.02 19.03 30.48
CA GLY A 19 -12.25 17.77 31.16
C GLY A 19 -12.59 16.60 30.28
N THR A 20 -11.71 15.65 30.24
CA THR A 20 -11.99 14.30 29.79
C THR A 20 -13.12 13.76 30.64
N CYS A 21 -14.31 13.57 30.06
CA CYS A 21 -15.13 12.43 30.44
C CYS A 21 -14.23 11.22 30.19
N ALA A 22 -13.53 10.81 31.24
CA ALA A 22 -13.02 9.46 31.30
C ALA A 22 -14.25 8.56 31.31
N ASP A 23 -14.77 8.25 30.13
CA ASP A 23 -15.48 7.01 29.97
C ASP A 23 -14.51 5.97 30.52
N THR A 24 -14.83 5.48 31.68
CA THR A 24 -14.24 4.30 32.26
C THR A 24 -14.37 3.22 31.18
N ILE A 25 -13.35 3.07 30.37
CA ILE A 25 -13.04 1.81 29.69
C ILE A 25 -12.60 0.89 30.84
N ALA A 26 -13.60 0.64 31.67
CA ALA A 26 -13.52 -0.37 32.70
C ALA A 26 -13.68 -1.69 32.01
N ALA A 27 -12.74 -2.50 32.30
CA ALA A 27 -12.82 -3.93 32.31
C ALA A 27 -12.99 -4.61 30.95
N ASP A 28 -12.05 -5.46 30.75
CA ASP A 28 -12.05 -6.52 29.78
C ASP A 28 -11.88 -6.05 28.34
N ASN A 29 -10.59 -5.87 27.94
CA ASN A 29 -10.16 -5.98 26.54
C ASN A 29 -10.41 -7.44 26.09
N ALA A 30 -11.64 -7.92 26.28
CA ALA A 30 -12.05 -9.25 25.92
C ALA A 30 -11.95 -9.37 24.41
N THR A 31 -10.99 -10.19 23.97
CA THR A 31 -10.84 -10.60 22.58
C THR A 31 -11.63 -11.87 22.33
N ALA A 32 -12.04 -12.09 21.08
CA ALA A 32 -12.65 -13.35 20.67
C ALA A 32 -11.56 -14.37 20.34
N ASP A 33 -11.76 -15.58 20.84
CA ASP A 33 -11.03 -16.78 20.40
C ASP A 33 -12.05 -17.94 20.37
N ILE A 34 -12.97 -17.83 19.42
CA ILE A 34 -14.05 -18.80 19.19
C ILE A 34 -14.01 -19.30 17.76
N SER A 35 -14.64 -20.41 17.48
CA SER A 35 -14.60 -21.07 16.16
C SER A 35 -15.10 -20.20 15.00
N SER A 36 -15.89 -19.17 15.28
CA SER A 36 -16.44 -18.27 14.27
C SER A 36 -15.78 -16.89 14.21
N LEU A 37 -14.92 -16.54 15.18
CA LEU A 37 -14.28 -15.23 15.28
C LEU A 37 -13.01 -15.28 16.11
N GLN A 38 -11.95 -14.66 15.63
CA GLN A 38 -10.74 -14.39 16.41
C GLN A 38 -10.37 -12.91 16.27
N THR A 39 -10.20 -12.24 17.41
CA THR A 39 -9.65 -10.87 17.51
C THR A 39 -8.49 -10.88 18.50
N TRP A 40 -7.70 -9.80 18.54
CA TRP A 40 -6.56 -9.70 19.45
C TRP A 40 -6.36 -8.30 19.98
N TRP A 41 -5.57 -8.20 21.02
CA TRP A 41 -5.23 -6.96 21.69
C TRP A 41 -3.78 -6.99 22.19
N HIS A 42 -3.17 -5.83 22.32
CA HIS A 42 -1.83 -5.71 22.91
C HIS A 42 -1.89 -5.38 24.40
N GLY A 43 -0.88 -5.80 25.15
CA GLY A 43 -0.77 -5.47 26.58
C GLY A 43 -0.57 -3.95 26.79
N ASN A 44 -1.06 -3.44 27.93
CA ASN A 44 -0.99 -2.00 28.22
C ASN A 44 0.44 -1.44 28.16
N GLY A 45 1.45 -2.23 28.53
CA GLY A 45 2.86 -1.83 28.45
C GLY A 45 3.43 -1.78 27.03
N GLU A 46 2.72 -2.31 26.05
CA GLU A 46 3.12 -2.31 24.65
C GLU A 46 2.44 -1.20 23.84
N ILE A 47 1.37 -0.59 24.36
CA ILE A 47 0.57 0.38 23.62
C ILE A 47 1.17 1.78 23.72
N ASN A 48 1.25 2.45 22.58
CA ASN A 48 1.61 3.85 22.45
C ASN A 48 0.50 4.63 21.71
N TYR A 49 0.16 5.79 22.25
CA TYR A 49 -0.81 6.72 21.64
C TYR A 49 -0.13 7.98 21.09
N GLU A 50 1.15 8.14 21.34
CA GLU A 50 1.89 9.37 21.07
C GLU A 50 3.15 9.10 20.25
N THR A 51 3.75 10.18 19.77
CA THR A 51 5.04 10.21 19.12
C THR A 51 6.16 10.51 20.13
N PRO A 52 7.41 10.07 19.87
CA PRO A 52 7.87 9.15 18.84
C PRO A 52 7.49 7.68 19.12
N VAL A 53 7.51 6.84 18.08
CA VAL A 53 7.32 5.40 18.24
C VAL A 53 8.57 4.80 18.85
N GLN A 54 8.44 4.18 20.03
CA GLN A 54 9.53 3.55 20.75
C GLN A 54 9.68 2.06 20.38
N GLU A 55 10.84 1.48 20.70
CA GLU A 55 11.11 0.08 20.34
C GLU A 55 10.09 -0.90 20.89
N GLY A 56 9.76 -0.81 22.15
CA GLY A 56 8.89 -1.76 22.84
C GLY A 56 7.39 -1.51 22.68
N ASN A 57 6.95 -0.64 21.78
CA ASN A 57 5.54 -0.28 21.66
C ASN A 57 4.96 -0.39 20.24
N VAL A 58 3.63 -0.52 20.21
CA VAL A 58 2.80 -0.49 19.02
C VAL A 58 1.87 0.71 19.09
N ARG A 59 1.71 1.43 17.98
CA ARG A 59 0.81 2.57 17.91
C ARG A 59 -0.63 2.09 17.80
N GLN A 60 -1.46 2.48 18.77
CA GLN A 60 -2.91 2.36 18.70
C GLN A 60 -3.51 3.62 18.10
N SER A 61 -4.54 3.49 17.29
CA SER A 61 -5.24 4.64 16.73
C SER A 61 -5.73 5.57 17.83
N HIS A 62 -5.44 6.85 17.66
CA HIS A 62 -5.95 7.90 18.53
C HIS A 62 -7.33 8.40 18.05
N VAL A 63 -7.76 8.02 16.84
CA VAL A 63 -9.02 8.43 16.23
C VAL A 63 -10.09 7.36 16.33
N TYR A 64 -9.74 6.08 16.11
CA TYR A 64 -10.71 5.00 15.97
C TYR A 64 -10.62 3.94 17.05
N SER A 65 -11.80 3.38 17.37
CA SER A 65 -11.94 2.14 18.13
C SER A 65 -12.86 1.18 17.37
N ALA A 66 -12.59 -0.12 17.47
CA ALA A 66 -13.34 -1.15 16.77
C ALA A 66 -13.66 -2.36 17.67
N TRP A 67 -14.85 -2.93 17.46
CA TRP A 67 -15.30 -4.14 18.11
C TRP A 67 -15.97 -5.03 17.07
N VAL A 68 -15.83 -6.33 17.20
CA VAL A 68 -16.36 -7.29 16.25
C VAL A 68 -17.24 -8.30 16.95
N LYS A 69 -18.36 -8.67 16.32
CA LYS A 69 -19.28 -9.69 16.78
C LYS A 69 -19.61 -10.65 15.64
N SER A 70 -19.42 -11.95 15.85
CA SER A 70 -19.87 -12.97 14.90
C SER A 70 -21.40 -13.10 14.96
N THR A 71 -22.05 -13.23 13.81
CA THR A 71 -23.50 -13.54 13.76
C THR A 71 -23.81 -14.98 14.16
N ALA A 72 -22.83 -15.86 14.12
CA ALA A 72 -22.96 -17.25 14.60
C ALA A 72 -22.86 -17.37 16.13
N ASP A 73 -22.36 -16.32 16.81
CA ASP A 73 -22.34 -16.27 18.27
C ASP A 73 -23.69 -15.77 18.79
N SER A 74 -24.36 -16.60 19.60
CA SER A 74 -25.64 -16.24 20.23
C SER A 74 -25.50 -15.18 21.32
N SER A 75 -24.28 -14.90 21.80
CA SER A 75 -24.02 -13.82 22.75
C SER A 75 -24.27 -12.46 22.11
N ALA A 76 -24.63 -11.47 22.94
CA ALA A 76 -24.74 -10.08 22.48
C ALA A 76 -23.38 -9.36 22.45
N THR A 77 -22.29 -10.08 22.75
CA THR A 77 -20.96 -9.50 23.01
C THR A 77 -20.28 -9.02 21.74
N TYR A 78 -19.80 -7.80 21.77
CA TYR A 78 -18.84 -7.27 20.83
C TYR A 78 -17.45 -7.36 21.45
N TYR A 79 -16.54 -8.03 20.77
CA TYR A 79 -15.15 -8.24 21.21
C TYR A 79 -14.24 -7.15 20.69
N ASN A 80 -13.34 -6.66 21.51
CA ASN A 80 -12.36 -5.67 21.09
C ASN A 80 -11.48 -6.19 19.95
N SER A 81 -11.27 -5.36 18.96
CA SER A 81 -10.30 -5.58 17.88
C SER A 81 -9.31 -4.42 17.88
N PHE A 82 -8.02 -4.72 17.98
CA PHE A 82 -7.01 -3.67 18.08
C PHE A 82 -6.97 -2.85 16.79
N VAL A 83 -7.06 -1.53 16.92
CA VAL A 83 -6.93 -0.61 15.80
C VAL A 83 -5.52 -0.05 15.80
N TYR A 84 -4.70 -0.55 14.88
CA TYR A 84 -3.36 -0.06 14.63
C TYR A 84 -3.40 1.30 13.95
N GLU A 85 -2.28 2.02 14.00
CA GLU A 85 -2.14 3.30 13.31
C GLU A 85 -0.74 3.44 12.72
N THR A 86 -0.68 3.97 11.52
CA THR A 86 0.55 4.41 10.87
C THR A 86 0.40 5.86 10.43
N VAL A 87 1.53 6.56 10.35
CA VAL A 87 1.58 8.00 10.04
C VAL A 87 2.60 8.24 8.93
N PRO A 88 2.42 9.28 8.12
CA PRO A 88 3.37 9.63 7.07
C PRO A 88 4.76 9.94 7.63
N ARG A 89 5.76 9.51 6.89
CA ARG A 89 7.15 9.90 7.06
C ARG A 89 7.81 10.01 5.69
N ASN A 90 8.72 10.92 5.52
CA ASN A 90 9.46 11.03 4.27
C ASN A 90 10.52 9.92 4.15
N GLY A 91 11.10 9.76 2.95
CA GLY A 91 12.12 8.75 2.70
C GLY A 91 13.47 9.01 3.35
N GLN A 92 13.60 10.09 4.08
CA GLN A 92 14.78 10.43 4.86
C GLN A 92 14.53 10.27 6.36
N GLY A 93 13.36 9.73 6.74
CA GLY A 93 12.95 9.49 8.11
C GLY A 93 12.33 10.70 8.80
N ASN A 94 12.38 11.87 8.19
CA ASN A 94 11.57 12.98 8.66
C ASN A 94 10.12 12.66 8.39
N ILE A 95 9.34 12.73 9.40
CA ILE A 95 7.90 12.73 9.24
C ILE A 95 7.54 14.10 8.71
N ILE A 96 6.62 14.13 7.74
CA ILE A 96 6.19 15.34 7.08
C ILE A 96 5.60 16.25 8.15
N VAL A 97 6.28 17.37 8.41
CA VAL A 97 5.76 18.41 9.29
C VAL A 97 4.87 19.30 8.45
N PRO A 98 3.59 19.47 8.81
CA PRO A 98 2.71 20.38 8.10
C PRO A 98 3.33 21.77 7.99
N GLY A 99 3.42 22.31 6.78
CA GLY A 99 3.91 23.66 6.52
C GLY A 99 5.41 23.80 6.31
N ASP A 100 6.20 22.73 6.38
CA ASP A 100 7.60 22.75 5.94
C ASP A 100 7.87 21.73 4.81
N PRO A 101 7.57 22.09 3.54
CA PRO A 101 7.88 21.24 2.41
C PRO A 101 9.38 21.10 2.13
N THR A 102 10.21 21.84 2.87
CA THR A 102 11.65 21.96 2.59
C THR A 102 12.53 21.28 3.63
N SER A 103 12.00 20.50 4.55
CA SER A 103 12.84 19.72 5.47
C SER A 103 13.61 18.65 4.69
N THR A 104 14.48 19.13 3.82
CA THR A 104 15.49 18.32 3.15
C THR A 104 16.66 18.21 4.12
N THR A 105 16.71 17.12 4.89
CA THR A 105 17.96 16.72 5.51
C THR A 105 19.00 16.51 4.43
N THR A 106 20.16 17.10 4.59
CA THR A 106 21.30 16.77 3.73
C THR A 106 21.73 15.34 3.96
N ALA A 107 22.47 14.74 3.04
CA ALA A 107 22.92 13.34 3.18
C ALA A 107 23.72 13.05 4.45
N ASP A 108 24.27 14.08 5.06
CA ASP A 108 25.15 13.98 6.25
C ASP A 108 24.41 14.26 7.56
N ASP A 109 23.12 14.63 7.48
CA ASP A 109 22.34 14.91 8.69
C ASP A 109 21.72 13.63 9.26
N ALA A 110 21.71 13.52 10.57
CA ALA A 110 20.97 12.46 11.26
C ALA A 110 19.46 12.62 10.99
N VAL A 111 18.81 11.51 10.70
CA VAL A 111 17.40 11.50 10.38
C VAL A 111 16.59 11.31 11.65
N THR A 112 15.71 12.24 11.97
CA THR A 112 14.82 12.13 13.11
C THR A 112 13.50 11.52 12.67
N ILE A 113 13.07 10.45 13.31
CA ILE A 113 11.73 9.88 13.09
C ILE A 113 10.77 10.60 14.03
N GLU A 114 10.07 11.57 13.51
CA GLU A 114 8.98 12.26 14.21
C GLU A 114 7.65 11.85 13.56
N ALA A 115 6.62 11.66 14.36
CA ALA A 115 5.30 11.30 13.85
C ALA A 115 4.48 12.54 13.52
N ASP A 116 3.93 12.59 12.30
CA ASP A 116 2.93 13.54 11.91
C ASP A 116 1.54 12.92 12.11
N ILE A 117 0.75 13.53 12.95
CA ILE A 117 -0.58 13.04 13.32
C ILE A 117 -1.72 13.68 12.52
N TRP A 118 -1.43 14.58 11.58
CA TRP A 118 -2.45 15.26 10.78
C TRP A 118 -3.04 14.38 9.68
N ILE A 119 -2.27 13.41 9.20
CA ILE A 119 -2.77 12.35 8.32
C ILE A 119 -2.44 11.02 8.96
N THR A 120 -3.45 10.19 9.16
CA THR A 120 -3.25 8.87 9.73
C THR A 120 -3.90 7.81 8.86
N MET A 121 -3.35 6.61 8.91
CA MET A 121 -3.98 5.42 8.36
C MET A 121 -4.07 4.38 9.46
N ALA A 122 -5.27 4.19 9.95
CA ALA A 122 -5.58 3.16 10.93
C ALA A 122 -6.06 1.89 10.23
N TRP A 123 -5.85 0.74 10.86
CA TRP A 123 -6.44 -0.51 10.40
C TRP A 123 -6.75 -1.43 11.57
N THR A 124 -7.80 -2.22 11.40
CA THR A 124 -8.08 -3.35 12.26
C THR A 124 -8.22 -4.62 11.43
N GLN A 125 -7.90 -5.76 12.01
CA GLN A 125 -7.97 -7.05 11.35
C GLN A 125 -8.46 -8.13 12.30
N PHE A 126 -9.23 -9.07 11.76
CA PHE A 126 -9.78 -10.20 12.51
C PHE A 126 -9.98 -11.41 11.60
N LEU A 127 -10.06 -12.60 12.21
CA LEU A 127 -10.40 -13.83 11.50
C LEU A 127 -11.84 -14.19 11.75
N TYR A 128 -12.54 -14.67 10.73
CA TYR A 128 -13.95 -14.99 10.81
C TYR A 128 -14.32 -16.20 9.93
N SER A 129 -15.42 -16.90 10.28
CA SER A 129 -15.98 -18.01 9.49
C SER A 129 -17.50 -17.92 9.31
N SER A 130 -18.09 -16.79 9.69
CA SER A 130 -19.50 -16.44 9.49
C SER A 130 -19.60 -14.93 9.33
N ASP A 131 -20.74 -14.43 8.88
CA ASP A 131 -20.98 -12.99 8.84
C ASP A 131 -20.65 -12.34 10.20
N ALA A 132 -20.11 -11.14 10.17
CA ALA A 132 -19.72 -10.43 11.38
C ALA A 132 -20.20 -8.97 11.33
N TRP A 133 -20.65 -8.47 12.48
CA TRP A 133 -20.85 -7.04 12.67
C TRP A 133 -19.57 -6.43 13.20
N ILE A 134 -19.08 -5.39 12.53
CA ILE A 134 -18.05 -4.53 13.08
C ILE A 134 -18.69 -3.23 13.57
N LYS A 135 -18.45 -2.88 14.82
CA LYS A 135 -18.78 -1.60 15.42
C LYS A 135 -17.56 -0.71 15.36
N VAL A 136 -17.71 0.50 14.84
CA VAL A 136 -16.68 1.53 14.75
C VAL A 136 -17.13 2.76 15.51
N ALA A 137 -16.24 3.32 16.33
CA ALA A 137 -16.44 4.61 17.00
C ALA A 137 -15.24 5.52 16.68
N ARG A 138 -15.54 6.79 16.37
CA ARG A 138 -14.53 7.86 16.34
C ARG A 138 -14.39 8.46 17.74
N ARG A 139 -13.17 8.74 18.13
CA ARG A 139 -12.89 9.49 19.37
C ARG A 139 -13.11 10.99 19.11
N GLY A 140 -13.59 11.73 20.10
CA GLY A 140 -13.85 13.15 20.01
C GLY A 140 -15.35 13.48 19.85
N ASP A 141 -15.64 14.76 19.57
CA ASP A 141 -17.00 15.31 19.64
C ASP A 141 -17.84 15.13 18.36
N ASN A 142 -17.29 14.49 17.34
CA ASN A 142 -18.01 14.30 16.07
C ASN A 142 -18.73 12.93 16.06
N PRO A 143 -20.03 12.88 16.36
CA PRO A 143 -20.78 11.64 16.34
C PRO A 143 -20.82 11.07 14.91
N SER A 144 -20.44 9.81 14.78
CA SER A 144 -20.54 9.11 13.51
C SER A 144 -22.00 8.68 13.26
N THR A 145 -22.48 8.88 12.04
CA THR A 145 -23.79 8.41 11.59
C THR A 145 -23.64 7.57 10.34
N ALA A 146 -24.55 6.65 10.11
CA ALA A 146 -24.51 5.79 8.92
C ALA A 146 -24.54 6.60 7.61
N SER A 147 -25.24 7.73 7.59
CA SER A 147 -25.33 8.61 6.42
C SER A 147 -24.04 9.36 6.11
N ASN A 148 -23.11 9.45 7.07
CA ASN A 148 -21.82 10.11 6.90
C ASN A 148 -20.72 9.14 6.46
N VAL A 149 -21.00 7.82 6.42
CA VAL A 149 -20.00 6.79 6.09
C VAL A 149 -19.94 6.54 4.60
N VAL A 150 -18.73 6.46 4.09
CA VAL A 150 -18.40 5.98 2.75
C VAL A 150 -17.57 4.70 2.87
N ILE A 151 -18.02 3.62 2.27
CA ILE A 151 -17.27 2.38 2.16
C ILE A 151 -16.60 2.32 0.78
N ARG A 152 -15.29 2.02 0.76
CA ARG A 152 -14.56 1.78 -0.49
C ARG A 152 -13.81 0.44 -0.44
N PRO A 153 -13.87 -0.40 -1.47
CA PRO A 153 -14.56 -0.20 -2.75
C PRO A 153 -16.10 -0.11 -2.60
N SER A 154 -16.71 0.85 -3.30
CA SER A 154 -18.14 1.14 -3.19
C SER A 154 -19.05 0.02 -3.73
N ASN A 155 -18.51 -0.88 -4.57
CA ASN A 155 -19.22 -2.05 -5.08
C ASN A 155 -19.41 -3.18 -4.06
N LEU A 156 -18.85 -3.08 -2.86
CA LEU A 156 -19.10 -4.04 -1.79
C LEU A 156 -20.55 -3.95 -1.25
N ASP A 157 -21.18 -2.80 -1.38
CA ASP A 157 -22.60 -2.56 -1.00
C ASP A 157 -22.93 -3.09 0.43
N LEU A 158 -22.05 -2.78 1.39
CA LEU A 158 -22.19 -3.27 2.77
C LEU A 158 -23.32 -2.56 3.50
N THR A 159 -24.06 -3.30 4.31
CA THR A 159 -25.08 -2.71 5.20
C THR A 159 -24.43 -1.91 6.30
N VAL A 160 -24.75 -0.62 6.39
CA VAL A 160 -24.27 0.31 7.41
C VAL A 160 -25.46 0.85 8.22
N THR A 161 -25.36 0.79 9.54
CA THR A 161 -26.34 1.36 10.48
C THR A 161 -25.63 2.11 11.60
N ASP A 162 -26.36 2.90 12.38
CA ASP A 162 -25.83 3.56 13.57
C ASP A 162 -26.77 3.42 14.77
N ASP A 163 -26.30 3.75 15.96
CA ASP A 163 -27.09 3.71 17.20
C ASP A 163 -27.57 5.08 17.67
N GLY A 164 -27.31 6.12 16.90
CA GLY A 164 -27.60 7.51 17.28
C GLY A 164 -26.75 8.04 18.44
N ALA A 165 -25.80 7.24 18.94
CA ALA A 165 -24.87 7.58 20.02
C ALA A 165 -23.41 7.74 19.54
N GLY A 166 -23.21 7.80 18.22
CA GLY A 166 -21.90 8.02 17.60
C GLY A 166 -21.17 6.75 17.20
N ASN A 167 -21.79 5.58 17.30
CA ASN A 167 -21.22 4.34 16.79
C ASN A 167 -21.85 3.94 15.46
N VAL A 168 -21.04 3.47 14.56
CA VAL A 168 -21.46 2.91 13.25
C VAL A 168 -21.25 1.40 13.27
N TYR A 169 -22.22 0.68 12.73
CA TYR A 169 -22.20 -0.79 12.63
C TYR A 169 -22.24 -1.17 11.15
N ILE A 170 -21.30 -2.00 10.75
CA ILE A 170 -21.15 -2.48 9.37
C ILE A 170 -21.27 -3.99 9.37
N LEU A 171 -22.20 -4.52 8.58
CA LEU A 171 -22.31 -5.96 8.36
C LEU A 171 -21.29 -6.40 7.32
N VAL A 172 -20.35 -7.21 7.74
CA VAL A 172 -19.31 -7.83 6.91
C VAL A 172 -19.74 -9.25 6.58
N PRO A 173 -20.22 -9.52 5.36
CA PRO A 173 -20.61 -10.88 4.98
C PRO A 173 -19.38 -11.78 4.93
N TYR A 174 -19.56 -13.05 5.27
CA TYR A 174 -18.47 -14.02 5.18
C TYR A 174 -18.04 -14.21 3.72
N SER A 175 -16.75 -14.15 3.51
CA SER A 175 -16.10 -14.46 2.25
C SER A 175 -14.90 -15.36 2.48
N ALA A 176 -14.82 -16.46 1.75
CA ALA A 176 -13.65 -17.34 1.78
C ALA A 176 -12.36 -16.67 1.26
N GLN A 177 -12.50 -15.54 0.55
CA GLN A 177 -11.39 -14.70 0.08
C GLN A 177 -11.10 -13.54 1.05
N GLY A 178 -11.89 -13.39 2.12
CA GLY A 178 -11.86 -12.24 3.00
C GLY A 178 -12.35 -10.96 2.33
N LEU A 179 -12.46 -9.89 3.13
CA LEU A 179 -12.80 -8.55 2.64
C LEU A 179 -11.76 -7.53 3.11
N ARG A 180 -11.45 -6.59 2.25
CA ARG A 180 -10.49 -5.50 2.45
C ARG A 180 -11.12 -4.21 1.96
N PHE A 181 -11.42 -3.29 2.88
CA PHE A 181 -12.12 -2.06 2.55
C PHE A 181 -11.75 -0.91 3.49
N SER A 182 -11.98 0.32 3.03
CA SER A 182 -11.92 1.51 3.88
C SER A 182 -13.30 1.88 4.42
N VAL A 183 -13.29 2.48 5.60
CA VAL A 183 -14.42 3.16 6.23
C VAL A 183 -14.04 4.62 6.36
N GLU A 184 -14.69 5.47 5.60
CA GLU A 184 -14.38 6.88 5.51
C GLU A 184 -15.58 7.70 5.98
N PHE A 185 -15.33 8.89 6.54
CA PHE A 185 -16.37 9.79 7.01
C PHE A 185 -16.33 11.07 6.18
N GLN A 186 -17.47 11.47 5.64
CA GLN A 186 -17.55 12.62 4.73
C GLN A 186 -17.04 13.93 5.37
N ASP A 187 -17.21 14.10 6.67
CA ASP A 187 -16.74 15.25 7.43
C ASP A 187 -15.22 15.20 7.75
N ASN A 188 -14.55 14.12 7.37
CA ASN A 188 -13.09 13.94 7.54
C ASN A 188 -12.36 13.89 6.19
N LEU A 189 -13.08 14.07 5.08
CA LEU A 189 -12.48 14.12 3.75
C LEU A 189 -11.89 15.50 3.47
N TYR A 190 -10.76 15.53 2.77
CA TYR A 190 -10.16 16.75 2.24
C TYR A 190 -9.79 16.58 0.77
N ASP A 191 -9.81 17.69 0.04
CA ASP A 191 -9.38 17.76 -1.33
C ASP A 191 -7.92 18.23 -1.38
N TYR A 192 -7.10 17.55 -2.18
CA TYR A 192 -5.76 18.04 -2.47
C TYR A 192 -5.66 18.54 -3.92
N HIS A 193 -4.91 19.60 -4.12
CA HIS A 193 -4.87 20.37 -5.35
C HIS A 193 -3.53 20.23 -6.10
N ASP A 194 -3.55 20.50 -7.41
CA ASP A 194 -2.33 20.57 -8.21
C ASP A 194 -1.52 21.83 -7.87
N SER A 195 -0.41 21.65 -7.20
CA SER A 195 0.51 22.73 -6.84
C SER A 195 1.54 23.07 -7.90
N CYS A 196 1.51 22.41 -9.03
CA CYS A 196 2.56 22.45 -10.02
C CYS A 196 2.64 23.76 -10.83
N ALA A 197 2.43 24.90 -10.20
CA ALA A 197 2.87 26.19 -10.77
C ALA A 197 4.41 26.32 -10.81
N THR A 198 5.14 25.46 -10.10
CA THR A 198 6.61 25.40 -10.04
C THR A 198 7.11 23.99 -10.33
N THR A 199 8.41 23.80 -10.51
CA THR A 199 9.04 22.52 -10.84
C THR A 199 9.01 21.48 -9.72
N THR A 200 8.54 21.84 -8.55
CA THR A 200 8.41 20.96 -7.38
C THR A 200 6.97 20.90 -6.96
N CYS A 201 6.30 19.78 -7.23
CA CYS A 201 4.93 19.53 -6.79
C CYS A 201 4.95 18.71 -5.52
N ASP A 202 4.55 19.32 -4.42
CA ASP A 202 4.30 18.57 -3.20
C ASP A 202 2.95 17.85 -3.27
N PHE A 203 2.88 16.69 -2.66
CA PHE A 203 1.75 15.79 -2.87
C PHE A 203 0.61 15.99 -1.86
N VAL A 204 0.82 16.79 -0.85
CA VAL A 204 -0.19 17.15 0.14
C VAL A 204 -0.08 18.64 0.37
N GLN A 205 -1.09 19.38 -0.03
CA GLN A 205 -0.98 20.83 0.00
C GLN A 205 -1.99 21.52 0.85
N ASP A 206 -3.17 20.95 0.99
CA ASP A 206 -4.21 21.50 1.81
C ASP A 206 -4.37 20.72 3.11
N TRP A 207 -3.29 20.53 3.83
CA TRP A 207 -3.25 19.92 5.16
C TRP A 207 -4.17 20.57 6.18
N HIS A 208 -4.50 21.83 5.94
CA HIS A 208 -5.24 22.68 6.82
C HIS A 208 -6.49 23.26 6.14
N SER A 209 -7.06 22.55 5.17
CA SER A 209 -8.27 23.01 4.50
C SER A 209 -9.44 23.21 5.49
N ASP A 210 -9.40 22.56 6.63
CA ASP A 210 -10.30 22.69 7.77
C ASP A 210 -9.87 23.76 8.79
N ASP A 211 -8.65 24.32 8.69
CA ASP A 211 -8.26 25.50 9.49
C ASP A 211 -8.90 26.75 8.90
N PRO A 212 -9.83 27.42 9.61
CA PRO A 212 -10.49 28.64 9.10
C PRO A 212 -9.51 29.80 8.86
N ASN A 213 -8.27 29.70 9.32
CA ASN A 213 -7.22 30.70 9.10
C ASN A 213 -6.25 30.29 7.98
N TYR A 214 -6.39 29.08 7.44
CA TYR A 214 -5.53 28.61 6.35
C TYR A 214 -5.91 29.33 5.05
N VAL A 215 -4.99 30.09 4.55
CA VAL A 215 -5.11 30.68 3.22
C VAL A 215 -4.21 29.87 2.30
N SER A 216 -4.81 29.08 1.41
CA SER A 216 -4.07 28.36 0.39
C SER A 216 -3.15 29.33 -0.34
N SER A 217 -1.84 29.13 -0.28
CA SER A 217 -0.86 29.95 -0.99
C SER A 217 -0.92 29.75 -2.51
N PHE A 218 -1.75 28.79 -2.96
CA PHE A 218 -1.85 28.39 -4.36
C PHE A 218 -3.07 28.94 -5.08
N GLY A 219 -4.01 29.57 -4.34
CA GLY A 219 -5.22 30.19 -4.88
C GLY A 219 -6.28 29.18 -5.32
N ASP A 220 -7.54 29.61 -5.28
CA ASP A 220 -8.76 28.83 -5.55
C ASP A 220 -8.89 28.29 -6.99
N ASN A 221 -7.88 28.45 -7.84
CA ASN A 221 -7.93 28.10 -9.26
C ASN A 221 -7.16 26.81 -9.60
N ASN A 222 -6.53 26.15 -8.63
CA ASN A 222 -5.82 24.90 -8.90
C ASN A 222 -6.82 23.74 -8.95
N PRO A 223 -6.73 22.86 -9.94
CA PRO A 223 -7.65 21.74 -10.04
C PRO A 223 -7.46 20.77 -8.88
N ILE A 224 -8.59 20.20 -8.40
CA ILE A 224 -8.59 19.11 -7.44
C ILE A 224 -7.96 17.87 -8.10
N MET A 225 -6.96 17.30 -7.42
CA MET A 225 -6.23 16.12 -7.87
C MET A 225 -6.75 14.84 -7.22
N GLY A 226 -7.50 14.95 -6.16
CA GLY A 226 -8.10 13.84 -5.45
C GLY A 226 -8.71 14.28 -4.13
N THR A 227 -9.47 13.36 -3.54
CA THR A 227 -10.10 13.51 -2.23
C THR A 227 -9.73 12.29 -1.40
N GLU A 228 -9.25 12.50 -0.19
CA GLU A 228 -8.87 11.44 0.74
C GLU A 228 -9.31 11.79 2.16
N PRO A 229 -9.47 10.81 3.07
CA PRO A 229 -9.69 11.12 4.49
C PRO A 229 -8.40 11.59 5.17
N HIS A 230 -8.50 12.55 6.09
CA HIS A 230 -7.41 12.90 7.01
C HIS A 230 -7.02 11.68 7.85
N ASP A 231 -8.02 10.99 8.37
CA ASP A 231 -7.84 9.79 9.17
C ASP A 231 -8.50 8.62 8.45
N ALA A 232 -7.70 7.80 7.79
CA ALA A 232 -8.20 6.61 7.12
C ALA A 232 -8.44 5.49 8.14
N LEU A 233 -9.51 4.70 7.93
CA LEU A 233 -9.73 3.43 8.64
C LEU A 233 -9.88 2.30 7.63
N LEU A 234 -9.02 1.29 7.73
CA LEU A 234 -9.08 0.09 6.92
C LEU A 234 -9.58 -1.10 7.75
N ILE A 235 -10.42 -1.91 7.14
CA ILE A 235 -10.93 -3.15 7.73
C ILE A 235 -10.43 -4.33 6.92
N PHE A 236 -9.79 -5.26 7.60
CA PHE A 236 -9.29 -6.51 7.03
C PHE A 236 -9.95 -7.70 7.72
N ALA A 237 -10.98 -8.23 7.08
CA ALA A 237 -11.69 -9.42 7.53
C ALA A 237 -11.13 -10.63 6.75
N SER A 238 -10.42 -11.52 7.42
CA SER A 238 -9.77 -12.67 6.80
C SER A 238 -10.41 -13.98 7.22
N PRO A 239 -10.55 -14.98 6.34
CA PRO A 239 -10.96 -16.32 6.75
C PRO A 239 -9.89 -16.93 7.66
N PHE A 240 -10.29 -17.91 8.48
CA PHE A 240 -9.29 -18.68 9.22
C PHE A 240 -8.33 -19.38 8.25
N PRO A 241 -7.02 -19.35 8.53
CA PRO A 241 -6.03 -20.03 7.70
C PRO A 241 -6.23 -21.55 7.72
N SER A 242 -5.87 -22.21 6.63
CA SER A 242 -5.78 -23.66 6.61
C SER A 242 -4.60 -24.17 7.45
N ASP A 243 -4.68 -25.40 7.91
CA ASP A 243 -3.70 -26.00 8.83
C ASP A 243 -2.26 -26.01 8.28
N ASP A 244 -2.09 -26.07 6.96
CA ASP A 244 -0.76 -26.03 6.30
C ASP A 244 -0.09 -24.66 6.31
N LEU A 245 -0.80 -23.62 6.76
CA LEU A 245 -0.32 -22.25 6.95
C LEU A 245 -0.03 -21.90 8.40
N VAL A 246 -0.34 -22.79 9.33
CA VAL A 246 -0.12 -22.60 10.77
C VAL A 246 0.84 -23.69 11.27
N PRO A 247 2.07 -23.35 11.63
CA PRO A 247 3.01 -24.36 12.11
C PRO A 247 2.66 -24.83 13.52
N ASP A 248 2.97 -26.09 13.81
CA ASP A 248 2.85 -26.62 15.17
C ASP A 248 3.92 -25.99 16.08
N GLN A 249 3.46 -25.30 17.12
CA GLN A 249 4.34 -24.66 18.11
C GLN A 249 5.17 -25.68 18.91
N THR A 250 4.69 -26.92 19.03
CA THR A 250 5.33 -27.97 19.84
C THR A 250 6.32 -28.82 19.04
N ALA A 251 6.35 -28.64 17.73
CA ALA A 251 7.23 -29.39 16.84
C ALA A 251 8.72 -29.04 17.07
N PRO A 252 9.63 -30.00 17.07
CA PRO A 252 11.05 -29.77 17.33
C PRO A 252 11.72 -28.86 16.28
N GLU A 253 11.16 -28.76 15.08
CA GLU A 253 11.60 -27.86 14.02
C GLU A 253 11.17 -26.42 14.22
N THR A 254 10.35 -26.10 15.24
CA THR A 254 9.83 -24.77 15.51
C THR A 254 10.67 -24.07 16.59
N TYR A 255 11.15 -22.89 16.27
CA TYR A 255 11.77 -21.96 17.19
C TYR A 255 10.77 -20.88 17.61
N ILE A 256 10.44 -20.83 18.91
CA ILE A 256 9.49 -19.85 19.45
C ILE A 256 10.21 -18.56 19.80
N VAL A 257 9.71 -17.43 19.28
CA VAL A 257 10.15 -16.08 19.61
C VAL A 257 9.10 -15.42 20.49
N TYR A 258 9.52 -15.09 21.72
CA TYR A 258 8.68 -14.35 22.67
C TYR A 258 8.82 -12.83 22.47
N PRO A 259 7.81 -12.02 22.87
CA PRO A 259 7.87 -10.57 22.78
C PRO A 259 9.14 -9.97 23.40
N GLY A 260 9.61 -8.90 22.80
CA GLY A 260 10.83 -8.19 23.19
C GLY A 260 11.90 -8.19 22.11
N SER A 261 13.16 -8.04 22.51
CA SER A 261 14.30 -8.08 21.58
C SER A 261 14.46 -9.46 20.97
N VAL A 262 14.49 -9.53 19.65
CA VAL A 262 14.63 -10.80 18.94
C VAL A 262 16.08 -11.31 18.97
N PRO A 263 16.28 -12.64 18.93
CA PRO A 263 17.60 -13.24 18.88
C PRO A 263 18.27 -13.06 17.51
N ASP A 264 19.56 -13.44 17.44
CA ASP A 264 20.25 -13.61 16.16
C ASP A 264 19.72 -14.88 15.45
N PHE A 265 18.98 -14.69 14.38
CA PHE A 265 18.40 -15.79 13.59
C PHE A 265 19.43 -16.51 12.71
N GLY A 266 20.62 -15.94 12.51
CA GLY A 266 21.68 -16.57 11.70
C GLY A 266 22.22 -17.87 12.29
N SER A 267 22.05 -18.08 13.59
CA SER A 267 22.52 -19.28 14.31
C SER A 267 21.44 -20.36 14.53
N ILE A 268 20.18 -20.10 14.15
CA ILE A 268 19.07 -21.01 14.38
C ILE A 268 19.16 -22.21 13.43
N THR A 269 18.97 -23.41 13.94
CA THR A 269 18.95 -24.66 13.16
C THR A 269 17.55 -25.16 12.85
N ASN A 270 16.53 -24.56 13.44
CA ASN A 270 15.12 -24.88 13.23
C ASN A 270 14.67 -24.43 11.83
N GLN A 271 13.63 -25.07 11.31
CA GLN A 271 13.07 -24.73 9.99
C GLN A 271 12.03 -23.59 10.08
N VAL A 272 11.35 -23.50 11.22
CA VAL A 272 10.27 -22.55 11.49
C VAL A 272 10.71 -21.55 12.56
N VAL A 273 10.46 -20.26 12.31
CA VAL A 273 10.52 -19.19 13.30
C VAL A 273 9.11 -18.72 13.59
N TYR A 274 8.63 -18.96 14.80
CA TYR A 274 7.27 -18.67 15.23
C TYR A 274 7.24 -17.48 16.19
N PHE A 275 6.67 -16.37 15.77
CA PHE A 275 6.49 -15.18 16.60
C PHE A 275 5.18 -15.28 17.38
N MET A 276 5.29 -15.27 18.72
CA MET A 276 4.16 -15.20 19.63
C MET A 276 3.46 -13.85 19.58
N PRO A 277 2.18 -13.73 20.01
CA PRO A 277 1.53 -12.43 20.17
C PRO A 277 2.33 -11.47 21.03
N GLY A 278 2.35 -10.17 20.69
CA GLY A 278 3.08 -9.11 21.37
C GLY A 278 4.07 -8.38 20.46
N VAL A 279 4.78 -7.40 21.00
CA VAL A 279 5.71 -6.57 20.23
C VAL A 279 7.11 -7.17 20.25
N HIS A 280 7.68 -7.34 19.06
CA HIS A 280 9.04 -7.82 18.84
C HIS A 280 9.85 -6.75 18.10
N TYR A 281 11.09 -6.56 18.47
CA TYR A 281 11.95 -5.60 17.78
C TYR A 281 13.33 -6.17 17.52
N MET A 282 13.82 -5.94 16.33
CA MET A 282 15.17 -6.34 15.95
C MET A 282 16.17 -5.34 16.51
N SER A 283 17.21 -5.83 17.20
CA SER A 283 18.30 -5.00 17.70
C SER A 283 19.24 -4.55 16.57
N ALA A 284 19.31 -5.35 15.50
CA ALA A 284 20.06 -4.99 14.31
C ALA A 284 19.32 -3.96 13.46
N THR A 285 20.03 -3.25 12.66
CA THR A 285 19.63 -2.08 11.89
C THR A 285 19.39 -2.40 10.44
N THR A 286 19.56 -3.67 10.06
CA THR A 286 19.37 -4.22 8.73
C THR A 286 18.37 -5.37 8.78
N HIS A 287 18.23 -6.13 7.70
CA HIS A 287 17.45 -7.37 7.71
C HIS A 287 17.92 -8.32 8.81
N ALA A 288 16.96 -9.03 9.41
CA ALA A 288 17.30 -10.27 10.09
C ALA A 288 17.62 -11.32 9.02
N THR A 289 18.90 -11.60 8.83
CA THR A 289 19.36 -12.66 7.93
C THR A 289 19.07 -14.00 8.61
N LEU A 290 18.15 -14.74 8.06
CA LEU A 290 17.74 -16.04 8.56
C LEU A 290 18.80 -17.09 8.17
N SER A 291 19.07 -18.06 9.06
CA SER A 291 19.96 -19.17 8.72
C SER A 291 19.43 -19.96 7.52
N ALA A 292 20.29 -20.69 6.83
CA ALA A 292 19.90 -21.50 5.70
C ALA A 292 18.90 -22.63 6.05
N SER A 293 18.75 -22.96 7.32
CA SER A 293 17.74 -23.92 7.80
C SER A 293 16.33 -23.34 7.81
N VAL A 294 16.19 -22.04 8.03
CA VAL A 294 14.88 -21.39 8.17
C VAL A 294 14.23 -21.20 6.81
N ASN A 295 13.11 -21.84 6.61
CA ASN A 295 12.29 -21.72 5.41
C ASN A 295 10.86 -21.24 5.70
N TRP A 296 10.48 -21.06 6.96
CA TRP A 296 9.16 -20.59 7.35
C TRP A 296 9.22 -19.58 8.50
N VAL A 297 8.72 -18.37 8.26
CA VAL A 297 8.45 -17.35 9.27
C VAL A 297 6.94 -17.29 9.47
N TYR A 298 6.49 -17.47 10.73
CA TYR A 298 5.09 -17.36 11.10
C TYR A 298 4.88 -16.19 12.05
N LEU A 299 4.01 -15.26 11.66
CA LEU A 299 3.58 -14.15 12.50
C LEU A 299 2.18 -14.45 13.04
N SER A 300 2.09 -14.88 14.29
CA SER A 300 0.78 -15.20 14.87
C SER A 300 -0.14 -13.98 14.93
N PRO A 301 -1.47 -14.16 14.96
CA PRO A 301 -2.38 -13.06 15.24
C PRO A 301 -1.97 -12.31 16.51
N GLY A 302 -1.86 -10.98 16.43
CA GLY A 302 -1.35 -10.15 17.53
C GLY A 302 0.18 -10.04 17.65
N ALA A 303 0.97 -10.74 16.83
CA ALA A 303 2.40 -10.48 16.73
C ALA A 303 2.64 -9.18 15.94
N TYR A 304 3.48 -8.29 16.48
CA TYR A 304 3.90 -7.05 15.85
C TYR A 304 5.42 -6.99 15.82
N VAL A 305 6.00 -7.28 14.65
CA VAL A 305 7.45 -7.46 14.50
C VAL A 305 8.04 -6.24 13.80
N LYS A 306 8.88 -5.49 14.51
CA LYS A 306 9.61 -4.34 13.96
C LYS A 306 10.91 -4.80 13.35
N GLY A 307 10.91 -4.98 12.04
CA GLY A 307 12.07 -5.52 11.33
C GLY A 307 11.80 -5.82 9.87
N ALA A 308 12.74 -6.53 9.27
CA ALA A 308 12.67 -7.04 7.90
C ALA A 308 13.42 -8.37 7.81
N PHE A 309 13.05 -9.26 6.91
CA PHE A 309 13.62 -10.60 6.81
C PHE A 309 14.33 -10.83 5.48
N GLU A 310 15.52 -11.44 5.56
CA GLU A 310 16.23 -11.98 4.41
C GLU A 310 16.37 -13.49 4.53
N PHE A 311 15.79 -14.23 3.59
CA PHE A 311 15.89 -15.68 3.51
C PHE A 311 17.16 -16.09 2.76
N THR A 312 17.93 -17.00 3.34
CA THR A 312 19.14 -17.57 2.74
C THR A 312 19.00 -19.05 2.40
N THR A 313 17.84 -19.61 2.66
CA THR A 313 17.54 -21.04 2.46
C THR A 313 17.52 -21.43 0.98
N GLN A 314 17.91 -22.68 0.69
CA GLN A 314 17.76 -23.32 -0.62
C GLN A 314 16.54 -24.27 -0.67
N ALA A 315 15.63 -24.19 0.28
CA ALA A 315 14.38 -24.95 0.25
C ALA A 315 13.54 -24.56 -0.97
N THR A 316 12.87 -25.55 -1.57
CA THR A 316 11.98 -25.32 -2.74
C THR A 316 10.75 -24.49 -2.40
N THR A 317 10.34 -24.48 -1.13
CA THR A 317 9.25 -23.65 -0.62
C THR A 317 9.74 -22.84 0.56
N ILE A 318 9.58 -21.53 0.45
CA ILE A 318 9.82 -20.55 1.51
C ILE A 318 8.47 -20.00 1.91
N LYS A 319 8.17 -19.94 3.21
CA LYS A 319 6.89 -19.46 3.72
C LYS A 319 7.04 -18.26 4.64
N ALA A 320 6.17 -17.28 4.45
CA ALA A 320 5.87 -16.22 5.42
C ALA A 320 4.35 -16.18 5.62
N THR A 321 3.87 -16.65 6.77
CA THR A 321 2.43 -16.83 6.99
C THR A 321 1.96 -16.29 8.34
N GLY A 322 0.64 -16.30 8.55
CA GLY A 322 -0.01 -15.81 9.77
C GLY A 322 -0.57 -14.39 9.62
N HIS A 323 -1.28 -13.91 10.62
CA HIS A 323 -1.99 -12.62 10.58
C HIS A 323 -1.38 -11.57 11.52
N GLY A 324 -0.09 -11.69 11.81
CA GLY A 324 0.68 -10.65 12.49
C GLY A 324 1.13 -9.54 11.55
N VAL A 325 1.85 -8.59 12.10
CA VAL A 325 2.35 -7.40 11.42
C VAL A 325 3.87 -7.43 11.32
N LEU A 326 4.41 -7.21 10.13
CA LEU A 326 5.83 -6.88 9.93
C LEU A 326 5.94 -5.38 9.68
N SER A 327 6.58 -4.67 10.60
CA SER A 327 6.66 -3.20 10.55
C SER A 327 8.07 -2.70 10.22
N GLY A 328 8.15 -1.87 9.18
CA GLY A 328 9.36 -1.16 8.78
C GLY A 328 9.50 0.22 9.42
N GLU A 329 8.69 0.56 10.42
CA GLU A 329 8.64 1.90 11.02
C GLU A 329 9.96 2.37 11.66
N ARG A 330 10.88 1.47 11.98
CA ARG A 330 12.23 1.80 12.46
C ARG A 330 13.22 2.14 11.35
N TYR A 331 12.87 1.92 10.10
CA TYR A 331 13.77 2.09 8.97
C TYR A 331 13.31 3.22 8.06
N VAL A 332 14.24 3.80 7.36
CA VAL A 332 13.98 4.82 6.34
C VAL A 332 14.74 4.48 5.06
N TYR A 333 14.24 5.01 3.95
CA TYR A 333 14.86 4.78 2.65
C TYR A 333 16.28 5.34 2.59
N GLN A 334 17.24 4.50 2.20
CA GLN A 334 18.65 4.85 2.05
C GLN A 334 19.31 5.45 3.30
N ALA A 335 18.83 5.11 4.48
CA ALA A 335 19.45 5.54 5.71
C ALA A 335 20.02 4.36 6.50
N ASN A 336 21.23 4.54 7.00
CA ASN A 336 21.85 3.59 7.90
C ASN A 336 21.32 3.79 9.33
N THR A 337 20.47 2.89 9.75
CA THR A 337 19.87 2.95 11.08
C THR A 337 20.87 2.64 12.20
N ALA A 338 22.00 1.96 11.90
CA ALA A 338 23.10 1.73 12.85
C ALA A 338 23.84 3.02 13.19
N GLU A 339 23.87 3.95 12.25
CA GLU A 339 24.57 5.21 12.38
C GLU A 339 23.58 6.36 12.63
N ASN A 340 22.62 6.12 13.49
CA ASN A 340 21.65 7.13 13.92
C ASN A 340 20.80 7.70 12.75
N TYR A 341 20.39 6.82 11.81
CA TYR A 341 19.64 7.18 10.62
C TYR A 341 20.36 8.16 9.68
N THR A 342 21.66 8.09 9.61
CA THR A 342 22.42 8.88 8.63
C THR A 342 22.07 8.45 7.22
N ASN A 343 21.63 9.39 6.40
CA ASN A 343 21.28 9.11 5.01
C ASN A 343 22.56 8.96 4.17
N THR A 344 22.79 7.75 3.68
CA THR A 344 23.97 7.41 2.87
C THR A 344 23.74 7.60 1.38
N LYS A 345 22.49 7.83 0.95
CA LYS A 345 22.08 7.82 -0.46
C LYS A 345 22.47 6.51 -1.19
N SER A 346 22.72 5.46 -0.45
CA SER A 346 23.12 4.16 -0.99
C SER A 346 21.91 3.25 -1.21
N ASN A 347 21.81 2.62 -2.37
CA ASN A 347 20.80 1.59 -2.62
C ASN A 347 20.99 0.34 -1.74
N SER A 348 22.18 0.14 -1.16
CA SER A 348 22.42 -0.96 -0.22
C SER A 348 21.63 -0.82 1.09
N ASP A 349 21.28 0.41 1.47
CA ASP A 349 20.50 0.70 2.66
C ASP A 349 18.98 0.74 2.38
N SER A 350 18.55 0.33 1.19
CA SER A 350 17.14 0.22 0.81
C SER A 350 16.57 -1.12 1.25
N LEU A 351 16.02 -1.15 2.46
CA LEU A 351 15.52 -2.39 3.07
C LEU A 351 14.21 -2.85 2.43
N ARG A 352 14.21 -4.07 1.91
CA ARG A 352 13.00 -4.80 1.52
C ARG A 352 12.42 -5.52 2.73
N MET A 353 11.12 -5.52 2.89
CA MET A 353 10.53 -6.14 4.08
C MET A 353 10.66 -7.67 4.06
N TRP A 354 10.43 -8.26 2.89
CA TRP A 354 10.59 -9.68 2.62
C TRP A 354 11.50 -9.86 1.41
N THR A 355 12.67 -10.43 1.63
CA THR A 355 13.66 -10.63 0.57
C THR A 355 14.38 -11.96 0.72
N GLY A 356 15.11 -12.33 -0.31
CA GLY A 356 16.00 -13.48 -0.34
C GLY A 356 16.84 -13.48 -1.60
N TYR A 357 17.81 -14.36 -1.64
CA TYR A 357 18.69 -14.53 -2.79
C TYR A 357 18.40 -15.85 -3.47
N SER A 358 17.91 -15.79 -4.71
CA SER A 358 17.66 -16.96 -5.54
C SER A 358 18.92 -17.36 -6.32
N THR A 359 19.19 -18.65 -6.43
CA THR A 359 20.27 -19.20 -7.25
C THR A 359 19.68 -19.94 -8.45
N ASN A 360 20.49 -20.13 -9.52
CA ASN A 360 20.06 -20.88 -10.69
C ASN A 360 20.02 -22.42 -10.50
N ASP A 361 20.31 -22.89 -9.30
CA ASP A 361 20.37 -24.33 -9.02
C ASP A 361 19.04 -24.89 -8.49
N VAL A 362 18.17 -24.06 -7.92
CA VAL A 362 16.95 -24.51 -7.24
C VAL A 362 15.75 -23.66 -7.64
N GLN A 363 14.69 -24.33 -8.10
CA GLN A 363 13.39 -23.68 -8.29
C GLN A 363 12.71 -23.44 -6.94
N GLN A 364 12.45 -22.19 -6.60
CA GLN A 364 11.88 -21.80 -5.32
C GLN A 364 10.51 -21.14 -5.49
N THR A 365 9.64 -21.37 -4.53
CA THR A 365 8.39 -20.65 -4.40
C THR A 365 8.36 -19.94 -3.05
N PHE A 366 8.20 -18.62 -3.06
CA PHE A 366 7.92 -17.85 -1.87
C PHE A 366 6.41 -17.72 -1.68
N LEU A 367 5.89 -18.33 -0.62
CA LEU A 367 4.49 -18.29 -0.23
C LEU A 367 4.31 -17.24 0.87
N LEU A 368 3.56 -16.20 0.56
CA LEU A 368 3.19 -15.13 1.49
C LEU A 368 1.68 -15.13 1.70
N ALA A 369 1.23 -15.47 2.92
CA ALA A 369 -0.19 -15.64 3.20
C ALA A 369 -0.59 -15.07 4.57
N GLY A 370 -1.40 -14.04 4.59
CA GLY A 370 -2.00 -13.45 5.79
C GLY A 370 -1.30 -12.22 6.38
N PRO A 371 0.06 -12.06 6.35
CA PRO A 371 0.70 -10.97 7.05
C PRO A 371 0.29 -9.58 6.56
N THR A 372 0.35 -8.62 7.49
CA THR A 372 0.30 -7.19 7.17
C THR A 372 1.71 -6.60 7.23
N THR A 373 2.15 -5.94 6.16
CA THR A 373 3.36 -5.11 6.17
C THR A 373 2.97 -3.66 6.44
N ASN A 374 3.54 -3.09 7.49
CA ASN A 374 3.32 -1.71 7.89
C ASN A 374 4.54 -0.85 7.59
N ALA A 375 4.31 0.35 7.06
CA ALA A 375 5.32 1.39 6.88
C ALA A 375 6.65 0.88 6.25
N PRO A 376 6.60 0.20 5.09
CA PRO A 376 7.81 -0.26 4.44
C PRO A 376 8.69 0.94 4.07
N PRO A 377 10.02 0.86 4.27
CA PRO A 377 10.93 1.94 3.88
C PRO A 377 11.25 1.93 2.37
N PHE A 378 11.03 0.80 1.71
CA PHE A 378 11.30 0.56 0.29
C PHE A 378 10.35 -0.53 -0.23
N ASN A 379 10.77 -1.38 -1.16
CA ASN A 379 9.97 -2.49 -1.67
C ASN A 379 9.52 -3.42 -0.54
N SER A 380 8.25 -3.80 -0.55
CA SER A 380 7.79 -4.77 0.44
C SER A 380 8.28 -6.17 0.12
N ILE A 381 8.17 -6.60 -1.15
CA ILE A 381 8.52 -7.95 -1.56
C ILE A 381 9.34 -7.87 -2.84
N ASP A 382 10.62 -8.22 -2.72
CA ASP A 382 11.52 -8.26 -3.88
C ASP A 382 12.70 -9.19 -3.58
N PHE A 383 13.00 -10.10 -4.51
CA PHE A 383 14.09 -11.06 -4.42
C PHE A 383 15.23 -10.65 -5.35
N THR A 384 16.43 -11.13 -5.07
CA THR A 384 17.62 -10.89 -5.87
C THR A 384 18.22 -12.21 -6.37
N GLY A 385 19.25 -12.16 -7.22
CA GLY A 385 19.90 -13.33 -7.79
C GLY A 385 19.28 -13.75 -9.12
N ASP A 386 19.12 -15.05 -9.36
CA ASP A 386 18.50 -15.57 -10.58
C ASP A 386 16.97 -15.55 -10.45
N LEU A 387 16.37 -14.52 -10.97
CA LEU A 387 14.92 -14.30 -10.92
C LEU A 387 14.12 -15.25 -11.83
N THR A 388 14.77 -16.10 -12.59
CA THR A 388 14.11 -17.15 -13.39
C THR A 388 13.77 -18.40 -12.57
N THR A 389 14.36 -18.52 -11.39
CA THR A 389 14.21 -19.67 -10.49
C THR A 389 13.33 -19.37 -9.26
N ILE A 390 12.79 -18.17 -9.13
CA ILE A 390 11.88 -17.81 -8.05
C ILE A 390 10.48 -17.51 -8.58
N SER A 391 9.45 -17.95 -7.86
CA SER A 391 8.06 -17.54 -8.04
C SER A 391 7.47 -17.06 -6.72
N ILE A 392 6.55 -16.11 -6.81
CA ILE A 392 5.81 -15.57 -5.65
C ILE A 392 4.38 -16.11 -5.69
N ARG A 393 3.91 -16.64 -4.57
CA ARG A 393 2.49 -16.94 -4.33
C ARG A 393 2.02 -16.12 -3.14
N GLN A 394 1.23 -15.09 -3.42
CA GLN A 394 0.77 -14.15 -2.42
C GLN A 394 -0.75 -14.15 -2.37
N TYR A 395 -1.31 -14.25 -1.16
CA TYR A 395 -2.74 -14.07 -0.94
C TYR A 395 -3.04 -13.60 0.49
N ASP A 396 -4.18 -12.94 0.64
CA ASP A 396 -4.61 -12.31 1.90
C ASP A 396 -3.53 -11.43 2.54
N TYR A 397 -2.72 -10.80 1.71
CA TYR A 397 -1.64 -9.91 2.13
C TYR A 397 -2.12 -8.46 2.17
N LYS A 398 -1.60 -7.70 3.13
CA LYS A 398 -1.92 -6.28 3.29
C LYS A 398 -0.65 -5.47 3.39
N GLN A 399 -0.59 -4.35 2.69
CA GLN A 399 0.47 -3.35 2.82
C GLN A 399 -0.18 -2.02 3.18
N VAL A 400 0.25 -1.42 4.29
CA VAL A 400 -0.27 -0.15 4.81
C VAL A 400 0.87 0.81 5.13
N GLY A 401 0.59 2.10 5.21
CA GLY A 401 1.57 3.10 5.62
C GLY A 401 2.71 3.33 4.62
N ALA A 402 2.51 2.99 3.35
CA ALA A 402 3.51 3.16 2.29
C ALA A 402 3.42 4.55 1.65
N TYR A 403 3.62 5.58 2.45
CA TYR A 403 3.45 6.98 2.01
C TYR A 403 4.60 7.49 1.15
N PHE A 404 5.80 6.98 1.36
CA PHE A 404 6.98 7.44 0.61
C PHE A 404 6.97 6.93 -0.83
N GLY A 405 7.44 7.77 -1.76
CA GLY A 405 7.39 7.53 -3.20
C GLY A 405 8.33 6.44 -3.74
N GLN A 406 8.99 5.66 -2.89
CA GLN A 406 9.82 4.51 -3.26
C GLN A 406 9.30 3.21 -2.60
N THR A 407 8.05 3.22 -2.15
CA THR A 407 7.44 2.08 -1.47
C THR A 407 6.60 1.28 -2.45
N ASP A 408 7.28 0.38 -3.13
CA ASP A 408 6.67 -0.52 -4.10
C ASP A 408 5.85 -1.62 -3.39
N GLY A 409 4.98 -2.26 -4.16
CA GLY A 409 4.30 -3.49 -3.74
C GLY A 409 5.14 -4.73 -4.03
N THR A 410 4.66 -5.56 -4.96
CA THR A 410 5.26 -6.89 -5.21
C THR A 410 5.82 -7.02 -6.63
N THR A 411 7.04 -7.54 -6.72
CA THR A 411 7.65 -7.94 -7.99
C THR A 411 7.27 -9.39 -8.32
N LEU A 412 6.68 -9.61 -9.50
CA LEU A 412 6.22 -10.91 -9.96
C LEU A 412 7.12 -11.48 -11.04
N TYR A 413 7.71 -12.61 -10.73
CA TYR A 413 8.57 -13.39 -11.60
C TYR A 413 7.76 -14.48 -12.32
N LYS A 414 8.42 -15.31 -13.10
CA LYS A 414 7.78 -16.40 -13.86
C LYS A 414 6.96 -17.33 -12.94
N GLY A 415 5.69 -17.54 -13.29
CA GLY A 415 4.79 -18.43 -12.55
C GLY A 415 4.24 -17.87 -11.25
N SER A 416 4.39 -16.55 -11.02
CA SER A 416 3.92 -15.89 -9.80
C SER A 416 2.43 -15.59 -9.83
N SER A 417 1.83 -15.50 -8.64
CA SER A 417 0.45 -15.09 -8.47
C SER A 417 0.22 -14.20 -7.25
N ILE A 418 -0.71 -13.26 -7.39
CA ILE A 418 -1.28 -12.45 -6.29
C ILE A 418 -2.80 -12.68 -6.28
N ARG A 419 -3.38 -12.85 -5.09
CA ARG A 419 -4.83 -12.85 -4.90
C ARG A 419 -5.21 -12.19 -3.60
N ASP A 420 -6.42 -11.64 -3.56
CA ASP A 420 -7.03 -11.21 -2.30
C ASP A 420 -6.11 -10.29 -1.47
N THR A 421 -5.59 -9.23 -2.08
CA THR A 421 -4.53 -8.40 -1.51
C THR A 421 -4.98 -6.94 -1.41
N PHE A 422 -4.52 -6.24 -0.36
CA PHE A 422 -4.63 -4.79 -0.24
C PHE A 422 -3.24 -4.15 -0.35
N TYR A 423 -3.15 -3.10 -1.14
CA TYR A 423 -1.95 -2.26 -1.22
C TYR A 423 -2.27 -0.79 -0.95
N HIS A 424 -1.61 -0.21 0.04
CA HIS A 424 -1.24 1.19 0.03
C HIS A 424 0.19 1.27 -0.47
N SER A 425 0.45 1.89 -1.62
CA SER A 425 1.79 1.93 -2.22
C SER A 425 2.13 3.29 -2.78
N GLY A 426 3.32 3.77 -2.47
CA GLY A 426 3.83 5.05 -2.98
C GLY A 426 4.37 4.96 -4.40
N ASP A 427 4.85 3.78 -4.83
CA ASP A 427 5.49 3.53 -6.13
C ASP A 427 4.86 2.34 -6.87
N ASP A 428 5.57 1.66 -7.79
CA ASP A 428 5.08 0.53 -8.60
C ASP A 428 4.36 -0.52 -7.73
N THR A 429 3.04 -0.68 -7.88
CA THR A 429 2.28 -1.54 -6.96
C THR A 429 2.40 -3.01 -7.33
N ILE A 430 2.15 -3.34 -8.60
CA ILE A 430 2.16 -4.70 -9.14
C ILE A 430 3.13 -4.74 -10.32
N LYS A 431 4.29 -5.38 -10.15
CA LYS A 431 5.33 -5.44 -11.20
C LYS A 431 5.29 -6.80 -11.90
N THR A 432 4.73 -6.85 -13.12
CA THR A 432 4.54 -8.09 -13.89
C THR A 432 5.72 -8.34 -14.83
N TYR A 433 6.85 -8.74 -14.29
CA TYR A 433 8.11 -8.89 -15.05
C TYR A 433 8.40 -10.30 -15.57
N GLY A 434 7.55 -11.26 -15.25
CA GLY A 434 7.69 -12.65 -15.66
C GLY A 434 6.55 -13.14 -16.55
N SER A 435 6.74 -14.31 -17.18
CA SER A 435 5.68 -15.02 -17.89
C SER A 435 4.82 -15.87 -16.94
N ASN A 436 3.58 -16.17 -17.36
CA ASN A 436 2.61 -16.97 -16.60
C ASN A 436 2.30 -16.35 -15.23
N VAL A 437 1.99 -15.07 -15.23
CA VAL A 437 1.62 -14.29 -14.04
C VAL A 437 0.10 -14.17 -13.95
N LEU A 438 -0.42 -14.37 -12.73
CA LEU A 438 -1.85 -14.20 -12.42
C LEU A 438 -2.02 -13.26 -11.24
N VAL A 439 -2.84 -12.23 -11.41
CA VAL A 439 -3.24 -11.28 -10.34
C VAL A 439 -4.76 -11.19 -10.33
N GLU A 440 -5.36 -11.40 -9.15
CA GLU A 440 -6.80 -11.41 -8.97
C GLU A 440 -7.21 -10.72 -7.66
N ASN A 441 -8.32 -9.98 -7.69
CA ASN A 441 -8.98 -9.41 -6.52
C ASN A 441 -8.04 -8.57 -5.63
N VAL A 442 -7.60 -7.43 -6.15
CA VAL A 442 -6.67 -6.52 -5.48
C VAL A 442 -7.35 -5.18 -5.20
N VAL A 443 -7.24 -4.68 -3.99
CA VAL A 443 -7.65 -3.33 -3.61
C VAL A 443 -6.41 -2.46 -3.49
N VAL A 444 -6.43 -1.27 -4.10
CA VAL A 444 -5.28 -0.37 -4.17
C VAL A 444 -5.64 1.03 -3.68
N TRP A 445 -4.86 1.52 -2.74
CA TRP A 445 -4.74 2.93 -2.41
C TRP A 445 -3.37 3.40 -2.92
N LYS A 446 -3.37 4.18 -3.98
CA LYS A 446 -2.15 4.56 -4.71
C LYS A 446 -1.62 5.91 -4.26
N GLY A 447 -0.34 5.94 -3.90
CA GLY A 447 0.42 7.17 -3.71
C GLY A 447 0.81 7.84 -5.05
N LYS A 448 1.70 8.81 -4.98
CA LYS A 448 1.94 9.79 -6.06
C LYS A 448 2.84 9.33 -7.21
N THR A 449 3.63 8.27 -7.05
CA THR A 449 4.64 7.89 -8.05
C THR A 449 4.31 6.58 -8.75
N ALA A 450 4.68 6.47 -10.03
CA ALA A 450 4.63 5.28 -10.86
C ALA A 450 3.24 4.64 -11.07
N PRO A 451 3.08 3.65 -11.93
CA PRO A 451 1.80 3.02 -12.20
C PRO A 451 1.39 1.98 -11.15
N ILE A 452 0.11 1.63 -11.17
CA ILE A 452 -0.39 0.51 -10.37
C ILE A 452 0.10 -0.82 -10.96
N ILE A 453 -0.08 -1.03 -12.27
CA ILE A 453 0.41 -2.21 -12.98
C ILE A 453 1.61 -1.80 -13.82
N GLN A 454 2.80 -2.23 -13.41
CA GLN A 454 4.05 -1.94 -14.11
C GLN A 454 4.60 -3.19 -14.80
N TYR A 455 4.86 -3.12 -16.11
CA TYR A 455 5.47 -4.22 -16.85
C TYR A 455 6.64 -3.77 -17.75
N GLY A 456 7.03 -2.52 -17.67
CA GLY A 456 8.08 -1.90 -18.47
C GLY A 456 9.46 -1.87 -17.82
N TRP A 457 10.15 -0.72 -17.89
CA TRP A 457 11.54 -0.42 -17.55
C TRP A 457 12.58 -1.08 -18.45
N ALA A 458 12.25 -2.20 -19.06
CA ALA A 458 13.10 -2.88 -20.04
C ALA A 458 12.25 -3.67 -21.04
N SER A 459 12.78 -3.88 -22.22
CA SER A 459 12.19 -4.76 -23.21
C SER A 459 12.20 -6.21 -22.72
N ARG A 460 11.04 -6.88 -22.79
CA ARG A 460 10.85 -8.24 -22.25
C ARG A 460 10.31 -9.19 -23.30
N ASN A 461 10.74 -10.46 -23.20
CA ASN A 461 10.14 -11.55 -23.95
C ASN A 461 9.31 -12.40 -22.99
N ILE A 462 8.07 -11.99 -22.74
CA ILE A 462 7.17 -12.58 -21.74
C ILE A 462 5.78 -12.83 -22.32
N HIS A 463 5.05 -13.76 -21.71
CA HIS A 463 3.74 -14.17 -22.19
C HIS A 463 2.84 -14.68 -21.06
N ASN A 464 1.53 -14.71 -21.35
CA ASN A 464 0.48 -15.19 -20.43
C ASN A 464 0.49 -14.39 -19.11
N ILE A 465 0.15 -13.12 -19.21
CA ILE A 465 0.02 -12.23 -18.06
C ILE A 465 -1.45 -11.86 -17.92
N THR A 466 -2.01 -12.17 -16.76
CA THR A 466 -3.39 -11.84 -16.42
C THR A 466 -3.44 -11.01 -15.16
N VAL A 467 -4.03 -9.82 -15.25
CA VAL A 467 -4.45 -9.02 -14.10
C VAL A 467 -5.96 -8.84 -14.21
N ASN A 468 -6.70 -9.38 -13.24
CA ASN A 468 -8.16 -9.47 -13.28
C ASN A 468 -8.76 -9.08 -11.94
N GLY A 469 -9.44 -7.95 -11.88
CA GLY A 469 -10.06 -7.44 -10.66
C GLY A 469 -9.10 -6.60 -9.83
N VAL A 470 -9.10 -5.29 -10.11
CA VAL A 470 -8.37 -4.28 -9.34
C VAL A 470 -9.33 -3.14 -9.02
N ASP A 471 -9.58 -2.92 -7.74
CA ASP A 471 -10.32 -1.78 -7.23
C ASP A 471 -9.35 -0.72 -6.72
N VAL A 472 -9.28 0.42 -7.41
CA VAL A 472 -8.48 1.58 -7.01
C VAL A 472 -9.38 2.51 -6.22
N ILE A 473 -9.23 2.53 -4.91
CA ILE A 473 -10.10 3.31 -4.02
C ILE A 473 -9.65 4.77 -3.87
N HIS A 474 -8.35 5.01 -3.93
CA HIS A 474 -7.73 6.33 -4.00
C HIS A 474 -6.51 6.29 -4.90
N MET A 475 -6.25 7.41 -5.58
CA MET A 475 -5.06 7.56 -6.39
C MET A 475 -4.59 9.02 -6.35
N ARG A 476 -3.48 9.26 -5.64
CA ARG A 476 -2.80 10.56 -5.68
C ARG A 476 -2.10 10.71 -7.00
N TYR A 477 -2.36 11.78 -7.68
CA TYR A 477 -1.66 12.12 -8.91
C TYR A 477 -0.56 13.13 -8.63
N SER A 478 0.58 13.00 -9.33
CA SER A 478 1.62 14.01 -9.35
C SER A 478 1.93 14.40 -10.77
N SER A 479 1.93 15.68 -11.09
CA SER A 479 2.31 16.18 -12.40
C SER A 479 3.83 16.14 -12.63
N ASN A 480 4.62 15.83 -11.62
CA ASN A 480 6.07 15.88 -11.65
C ASN A 480 6.69 14.57 -12.17
N GLY A 481 6.53 14.31 -13.47
CA GLY A 481 7.39 13.38 -14.22
C GLY A 481 7.35 11.89 -13.86
N SER A 482 6.78 11.50 -12.72
CA SER A 482 6.82 10.13 -12.22
C SER A 482 5.70 9.21 -12.74
N HIS A 483 4.91 9.70 -13.67
CA HIS A 483 3.99 8.92 -14.52
C HIS A 483 2.97 8.02 -13.83
N PRO A 484 2.23 8.50 -12.85
CA PRO A 484 1.18 7.72 -12.26
C PRO A 484 0.10 7.45 -13.31
N SER A 485 -0.11 6.19 -13.59
CA SER A 485 -1.18 5.67 -14.42
C SER A 485 -1.67 4.38 -13.82
N ILE A 486 -2.82 3.90 -14.24
CA ILE A 486 -3.24 2.56 -13.81
C ILE A 486 -2.31 1.51 -14.42
N ILE A 487 -1.99 1.65 -15.71
CA ILE A 487 -1.16 0.69 -16.46
C ILE A 487 0.04 1.42 -17.04
N GLY A 488 1.24 0.95 -16.76
CA GLY A 488 2.47 1.58 -17.21
C GLY A 488 3.51 0.64 -17.80
N ALA A 489 4.18 1.14 -18.83
CA ALA A 489 5.40 0.56 -19.37
C ALA A 489 6.28 1.71 -19.86
N ASN A 490 7.19 2.12 -19.03
CA ASN A 490 8.16 3.18 -19.33
C ASN A 490 9.58 2.66 -19.22
N GLN A 491 10.49 3.23 -19.99
CA GLN A 491 11.91 2.95 -19.88
C GLN A 491 12.65 3.96 -18.99
N VAL A 492 12.10 5.14 -18.78
CA VAL A 492 12.74 6.24 -18.06
C VAL A 492 11.71 7.09 -17.35
N TYR A 493 12.09 7.68 -16.23
CA TYR A 493 11.34 8.75 -15.57
C TYR A 493 11.27 9.98 -16.49
N GLY A 494 10.20 10.21 -17.10
CA GLY A 494 9.99 11.32 -18.02
C GLY A 494 9.76 10.86 -19.43
N ILE A 495 8.62 11.29 -20.02
CA ILE A 495 8.42 11.16 -21.45
C ILE A 495 9.06 12.40 -22.08
N SER A 496 10.14 12.17 -22.80
CA SER A 496 10.35 12.98 -23.97
C SER A 496 10.12 12.07 -25.18
N GLU A 497 9.46 12.56 -26.21
CA GLU A 497 9.37 11.88 -27.50
C GLU A 497 10.76 11.52 -28.06
N SER A 498 11.82 12.16 -27.55
CA SER A 498 13.23 11.87 -27.87
C SER A 498 13.76 10.55 -27.30
N LEU A 499 13.03 9.85 -26.43
CA LEU A 499 13.40 8.53 -25.90
C LEU A 499 12.80 7.36 -26.68
N SER A 500 12.19 7.64 -27.82
CA SER A 500 11.50 6.68 -28.68
C SER A 500 12.40 5.61 -29.33
N ASN A 501 13.72 5.60 -29.08
CA ASN A 501 14.69 4.77 -29.81
C ASN A 501 15.13 3.50 -29.06
N ASN A 502 14.42 3.09 -28.02
CA ASN A 502 14.91 2.06 -27.10
C ASN A 502 14.08 0.78 -27.11
N ALA A 503 13.24 0.60 -28.11
CA ALA A 503 12.55 -0.67 -28.30
C ALA A 503 13.54 -1.77 -28.74
N ASP A 504 13.38 -2.98 -28.20
CA ASP A 504 14.07 -4.18 -28.67
C ASP A 504 13.04 -5.08 -29.37
N LEU A 505 12.97 -4.97 -30.69
CA LEU A 505 12.00 -5.67 -31.52
C LEU A 505 12.32 -7.15 -31.72
N SER A 506 13.45 -7.65 -31.21
CA SER A 506 13.70 -9.09 -31.11
C SER A 506 12.86 -9.76 -30.03
N LYS A 507 12.24 -8.98 -29.15
CA LYS A 507 11.42 -9.43 -28.04
C LYS A 507 9.93 -9.21 -28.30
N THR A 508 9.10 -10.10 -27.76
CA THR A 508 7.66 -10.03 -27.88
C THR A 508 6.99 -10.25 -26.53
N MET A 509 6.06 -9.36 -26.21
CA MET A 509 5.12 -9.56 -25.11
C MET A 509 3.81 -10.06 -25.69
N SER A 510 3.31 -11.21 -25.22
CA SER A 510 2.13 -11.83 -25.84
C SER A 510 1.13 -12.38 -24.82
N ASN A 511 -0.14 -12.45 -25.23
CA ASN A 511 -1.24 -12.96 -24.43
C ASN A 511 -1.34 -12.22 -23.07
N VAL A 512 -1.51 -10.92 -23.14
CA VAL A 512 -1.66 -10.04 -21.98
C VAL A 512 -3.12 -9.65 -21.83
N TYR A 513 -3.66 -9.85 -20.64
CA TYR A 513 -5.00 -9.44 -20.26
C TYR A 513 -4.96 -8.60 -19.01
N PHE A 514 -5.40 -7.35 -19.08
CA PHE A 514 -5.65 -6.47 -17.95
C PHE A 514 -7.12 -6.09 -17.96
N GLY A 515 -7.88 -6.55 -16.97
CA GLY A 515 -9.32 -6.37 -17.00
C GLY A 515 -10.00 -6.32 -15.64
N ASN A 516 -11.28 -5.94 -15.68
CA ASN A 516 -12.11 -5.74 -14.51
C ASN A 516 -11.44 -4.77 -13.51
N ILE A 517 -11.02 -3.60 -14.02
CA ILE A 517 -10.33 -2.56 -13.24
C ILE A 517 -11.30 -1.39 -13.03
N ARG A 518 -11.43 -0.99 -11.78
CA ARG A 518 -12.31 0.11 -11.40
C ARG A 518 -11.54 1.12 -10.55
N ALA A 519 -11.61 2.39 -10.93
CA ALA A 519 -11.03 3.49 -10.15
C ALA A 519 -12.13 4.45 -9.72
N GLU A 520 -12.23 4.66 -8.43
CA GLU A 520 -13.17 5.56 -7.76
C GLU A 520 -12.58 6.97 -7.65
N GLY A 521 -13.44 7.98 -7.67
CA GLY A 521 -13.03 9.37 -7.60
C GLY A 521 -12.13 9.76 -8.78
N ILE A 522 -11.02 10.44 -8.50
CA ILE A 522 -10.05 10.85 -9.52
C ILE A 522 -8.99 9.76 -9.68
N GLY A 523 -9.08 9.02 -10.77
CA GLY A 523 -8.30 7.79 -10.99
C GLY A 523 -6.97 7.97 -11.72
N GLY A 524 -6.42 9.18 -11.81
CA GLY A 524 -5.22 9.43 -12.58
C GLY A 524 -5.49 9.38 -14.09
N ASN A 525 -4.71 8.56 -14.82
CA ASN A 525 -4.99 8.22 -16.22
C ASN A 525 -4.95 6.70 -16.43
N LEU A 526 -5.59 6.22 -17.50
CA LEU A 526 -5.70 4.80 -17.78
C LEU A 526 -4.32 4.16 -17.99
N MET A 527 -3.53 4.75 -18.88
CA MET A 527 -2.31 4.10 -19.32
C MET A 527 -1.23 5.10 -19.73
N ARG A 528 -0.01 4.66 -19.53
CA ARG A 528 1.17 5.22 -20.15
C ARG A 528 2.06 4.10 -20.63
N ILE A 529 1.84 3.68 -21.86
CA ILE A 529 2.45 2.50 -22.43
C ILE A 529 3.39 2.92 -23.56
N CYS A 530 4.71 2.85 -23.30
CA CYS A 530 5.73 2.92 -24.33
C CYS A 530 6.04 1.51 -24.81
N PRO A 531 5.74 1.12 -26.06
CA PRO A 531 5.99 -0.24 -26.53
C PRO A 531 7.48 -0.54 -26.68
N LEU A 532 8.08 -1.07 -25.61
CA LEU A 532 9.51 -1.42 -25.56
C LEU A 532 9.85 -2.71 -26.31
N SER A 533 8.82 -3.50 -26.65
CA SER A 533 8.89 -4.77 -27.39
C SER A 533 7.72 -4.83 -28.37
N ASN A 534 7.71 -5.79 -29.27
CA ASN A 534 6.50 -6.09 -30.02
C ASN A 534 5.41 -6.63 -29.08
N TYR A 535 4.14 -6.27 -29.32
CA TYR A 535 3.00 -6.75 -28.55
C TYR A 535 2.09 -7.60 -29.45
N LYS A 536 1.64 -8.73 -28.87
CA LYS A 536 0.72 -9.64 -29.56
C LYS A 536 -0.37 -10.13 -28.62
N ASN A 537 -1.64 -10.01 -29.05
CA ASN A 537 -2.81 -10.35 -28.23
C ASN A 537 -2.78 -9.63 -26.86
N PHE A 538 -2.89 -8.33 -26.89
CA PHE A 538 -2.91 -7.47 -25.72
C PHE A 538 -4.30 -6.89 -25.50
N THR A 539 -4.95 -7.22 -24.40
CA THR A 539 -6.33 -6.81 -24.13
C THR A 539 -6.43 -6.00 -22.84
N LEU A 540 -7.05 -4.83 -22.96
CA LEU A 540 -7.58 -4.03 -21.85
C LEU A 540 -9.10 -4.15 -21.89
N GLU A 541 -9.73 -4.70 -20.84
CA GLU A 541 -11.16 -5.00 -20.88
C GLU A 541 -11.88 -4.65 -19.58
N ASN A 542 -13.12 -4.16 -19.70
CA ASN A 542 -13.97 -3.83 -18.54
C ASN A 542 -13.26 -2.88 -17.56
N ILE A 543 -12.82 -1.74 -18.04
CA ILE A 543 -12.14 -0.73 -17.22
C ILE A 543 -13.06 0.47 -17.05
N SER A 544 -13.27 0.88 -15.80
CA SER A 544 -14.09 2.05 -15.48
C SER A 544 -13.33 3.06 -14.62
N LEU A 545 -13.36 4.31 -15.04
CA LEU A 545 -12.86 5.46 -14.28
C LEU A 545 -14.02 6.39 -13.97
N GLU A 546 -14.12 6.92 -12.77
CA GLU A 546 -15.09 7.98 -12.47
C GLU A 546 -14.63 9.31 -13.05
N ALA A 547 -13.38 9.67 -12.83
CA ALA A 547 -12.78 10.87 -13.41
C ALA A 547 -11.29 10.70 -13.71
N PHE A 548 -10.77 11.53 -14.62
CA PHE A 548 -9.34 11.69 -14.84
C PHE A 548 -8.77 12.81 -13.96
N SER A 549 -7.50 12.69 -13.60
CA SER A 549 -6.76 13.80 -13.03
C SER A 549 -6.66 14.97 -14.02
N VAL A 550 -6.84 16.18 -13.48
CA VAL A 550 -6.82 17.42 -14.25
C VAL A 550 -5.60 18.24 -13.82
N LYS A 551 -4.89 18.81 -14.74
CA LYS A 551 -3.85 19.79 -14.45
C LYS A 551 -4.31 21.19 -14.87
N THR A 552 -3.59 22.22 -14.43
CA THR A 552 -3.89 23.63 -14.74
C THR A 552 -4.16 23.90 -16.23
N ASN A 553 -3.59 23.11 -17.13
CA ASN A 553 -3.73 23.24 -18.59
C ASN A 553 -4.55 22.12 -19.26
N GLY A 554 -5.36 21.39 -18.53
CA GLY A 554 -6.26 20.37 -19.08
C GLY A 554 -6.09 18.97 -18.49
N ILE A 555 -6.82 18.01 -19.03
CA ILE A 555 -6.84 16.61 -18.56
C ILE A 555 -5.51 15.92 -18.90
N TYR A 556 -4.98 15.12 -17.99
CA TYR A 556 -3.88 14.21 -18.30
C TYR A 556 -4.30 13.12 -19.27
N LYS A 557 -3.50 12.94 -20.31
CA LYS A 557 -3.81 12.03 -21.39
C LYS A 557 -3.26 10.65 -21.12
N SER A 558 -4.07 9.65 -21.40
CA SER A 558 -3.60 8.27 -21.51
C SER A 558 -2.81 8.09 -22.80
N GLU A 559 -1.56 7.63 -22.72
CA GLU A 559 -0.63 7.65 -23.86
C GLU A 559 -0.21 6.27 -24.34
N LEU A 560 -0.23 6.09 -25.65
CA LEU A 560 0.34 4.96 -26.39
C LEU A 560 1.09 5.51 -27.61
N PRO A 561 2.32 6.04 -27.40
CA PRO A 561 3.10 6.70 -28.43
C PRO A 561 3.72 5.68 -29.40
N LEU A 562 4.14 6.18 -30.58
CA LEU A 562 4.95 5.39 -31.47
C LEU A 562 6.36 5.24 -30.89
N PHE A 563 6.76 3.99 -30.66
CA PHE A 563 8.09 3.66 -30.13
C PHE A 563 8.89 2.89 -31.17
N ILE A 564 10.14 3.28 -31.39
CA ILE A 564 11.00 2.72 -32.44
C ILE A 564 12.26 2.10 -31.84
N ASP A 565 12.86 1.21 -32.58
CA ASP A 565 14.21 0.70 -32.29
C ASP A 565 15.31 1.65 -32.81
N SER A 566 16.56 1.28 -32.64
CA SER A 566 17.71 2.04 -33.08
C SER A 566 17.82 2.17 -34.61
N THR A 567 17.05 1.40 -35.39
CA THR A 567 16.99 1.47 -36.86
C THR A 567 15.86 2.37 -37.36
N GLY A 568 15.02 2.87 -36.49
CA GLY A 568 13.83 3.63 -36.82
C GLY A 568 12.58 2.78 -37.10
N THR A 569 12.65 1.47 -36.86
CA THR A 569 11.52 0.57 -37.03
C THR A 569 10.60 0.64 -35.82
N ALA A 570 9.29 0.80 -36.05
CA ALA A 570 8.31 0.89 -34.98
C ALA A 570 7.99 -0.48 -34.36
N ALA A 571 7.76 -0.50 -33.05
CA ALA A 571 7.24 -1.68 -32.39
C ALA A 571 5.86 -2.07 -32.97
N ALA A 572 5.71 -3.35 -33.30
CA ALA A 572 4.45 -3.88 -33.81
C ALA A 572 3.45 -4.13 -32.68
N LEU A 573 2.21 -3.71 -32.90
CA LEU A 573 1.08 -4.04 -32.03
C LEU A 573 0.12 -4.93 -32.81
N GLU A 574 0.13 -6.22 -32.55
CA GLU A 574 -0.75 -7.18 -33.19
C GLU A 574 -1.88 -7.57 -32.23
N GLY A 575 -3.12 -7.13 -32.53
CA GLY A 575 -4.27 -7.44 -31.70
C GLY A 575 -4.26 -6.72 -30.34
N PHE A 576 -3.95 -5.42 -30.34
CA PHE A 576 -4.11 -4.57 -29.16
C PHE A 576 -5.55 -4.06 -29.10
N VAL A 577 -6.28 -4.46 -28.07
CA VAL A 577 -7.70 -4.15 -27.95
C VAL A 577 -7.99 -3.44 -26.62
N ILE A 578 -8.69 -2.31 -26.71
CA ILE A 578 -9.33 -1.65 -25.57
C ILE A 578 -10.84 -1.90 -25.70
N LYS A 579 -11.38 -2.71 -24.81
CA LYS A 579 -12.76 -3.16 -24.88
C LYS A 579 -13.54 -2.82 -23.63
N ASN A 580 -14.72 -2.26 -23.79
CA ASN A 580 -15.60 -1.87 -22.69
C ASN A 580 -14.89 -0.94 -21.67
N PHE A 581 -14.20 0.07 -22.19
CA PHE A 581 -13.64 1.15 -21.37
C PHE A 581 -14.70 2.24 -21.18
N SER A 582 -14.85 2.74 -19.96
CA SER A 582 -15.81 3.80 -19.63
C SER A 582 -15.19 4.87 -18.72
N VAL A 583 -15.67 6.09 -18.89
CA VAL A 583 -15.35 7.24 -18.05
C VAL A 583 -16.66 7.89 -17.63
N ASN A 584 -16.85 8.10 -16.34
CA ASN A 584 -18.10 8.62 -15.77
C ASN A 584 -19.35 7.89 -16.34
N GLY A 585 -19.30 6.56 -16.35
CA GLY A 585 -20.36 5.71 -16.88
C GLY A 585 -20.57 5.74 -18.40
N THR A 586 -19.85 6.58 -19.13
CA THR A 586 -19.94 6.69 -20.58
C THR A 586 -18.92 5.80 -21.26
N ARG A 587 -19.38 4.86 -22.09
CA ARG A 587 -18.50 3.97 -22.86
C ARG A 587 -17.69 4.72 -23.91
N ILE A 588 -16.42 4.39 -24.01
CA ILE A 588 -15.45 4.99 -24.93
C ILE A 588 -15.21 4.03 -26.10
N THR A 589 -15.46 4.47 -27.33
CA THR A 589 -15.28 3.65 -28.54
C THR A 589 -14.82 4.48 -29.73
N GLN A 590 -14.21 3.82 -30.74
CA GLN A 590 -13.90 4.43 -32.02
C GLN A 590 -15.16 4.84 -32.77
N ALA A 591 -16.21 4.03 -32.72
CA ALA A 591 -17.47 4.30 -33.42
C ALA A 591 -18.18 5.56 -32.89
N ALA A 592 -18.09 5.83 -31.60
CA ALA A 592 -18.64 7.03 -30.99
C ALA A 592 -17.76 8.29 -31.19
N GLY A 593 -16.49 8.12 -31.61
CA GLY A 593 -15.54 9.22 -31.79
C GLY A 593 -15.14 9.92 -30.50
N ASN A 594 -15.42 9.34 -29.32
CA ASN A 594 -15.22 9.95 -28.02
C ASN A 594 -13.94 9.49 -27.32
N TYR A 595 -13.00 8.87 -28.04
CA TYR A 595 -11.78 8.30 -27.47
C TYR A 595 -10.58 9.25 -27.48
N GLY A 596 -10.49 10.18 -28.42
CA GLY A 596 -9.29 10.99 -28.72
C GLY A 596 -8.82 11.87 -27.56
N PRO A 597 -7.62 12.49 -27.70
CA PRO A 597 -6.95 13.17 -26.59
C PRO A 597 -7.66 14.43 -26.08
N SER A 598 -8.60 14.98 -26.85
CA SER A 598 -9.42 16.13 -26.45
C SER A 598 -10.89 15.75 -26.20
N SER A 599 -11.17 14.46 -26.08
CA SER A 599 -12.50 13.92 -25.83
C SER A 599 -12.57 13.26 -24.45
N LEU A 600 -13.74 12.76 -24.08
CA LEU A 600 -13.98 12.14 -22.78
C LEU A 600 -13.01 10.98 -22.47
N GLY A 601 -12.62 10.19 -23.48
CA GLY A 601 -11.69 9.06 -23.27
C GLY A 601 -10.23 9.46 -23.08
N ALA A 602 -9.87 10.66 -23.47
CA ALA A 602 -8.53 11.25 -23.33
C ALA A 602 -7.36 10.33 -23.78
N LEU A 603 -7.59 9.47 -24.78
CA LEU A 603 -6.61 8.52 -25.28
C LEU A 603 -5.74 9.18 -26.36
N HIS A 604 -4.45 9.30 -26.12
CA HIS A 604 -3.46 9.78 -27.08
C HIS A 604 -2.70 8.58 -27.66
N ILE A 605 -3.28 7.97 -28.69
CA ILE A 605 -2.71 6.81 -29.37
C ILE A 605 -2.08 7.29 -30.68
N ALA A 606 -0.88 6.82 -30.99
CA ALA A 606 -0.20 7.16 -32.24
C ALA A 606 -1.08 6.77 -33.44
N SER A 607 -1.25 7.71 -34.39
CA SER A 607 -2.15 7.56 -35.53
C SER A 607 -1.82 6.34 -36.40
N ALA A 608 -0.53 6.00 -36.52
CA ALA A 608 -0.09 4.79 -37.25
C ALA A 608 -0.70 3.49 -36.71
N TYR A 609 -0.90 3.37 -35.41
CA TYR A 609 -1.52 2.19 -34.80
C TYR A 609 -3.02 2.12 -35.05
N LEU A 610 -3.70 3.25 -35.08
CA LEU A 610 -5.14 3.32 -35.37
C LEU A 610 -5.44 3.09 -36.87
N THR A 611 -4.66 3.73 -37.76
CA THR A 611 -4.88 3.65 -39.20
C THR A 611 -4.67 2.25 -39.74
N ASN A 612 -3.71 1.51 -39.22
CA ASN A 612 -3.40 0.15 -39.63
C ASN A 612 -4.28 -0.90 -38.94
N GLY A 613 -5.22 -0.52 -38.08
CA GLY A 613 -6.08 -1.43 -37.34
C GLY A 613 -5.33 -2.25 -36.26
N ASN A 614 -4.12 -1.84 -35.89
CA ASN A 614 -3.32 -2.53 -34.87
C ASN A 614 -3.88 -2.34 -33.47
N VAL A 615 -4.55 -1.19 -33.24
CA VAL A 615 -5.27 -0.87 -32.00
C VAL A 615 -6.76 -0.70 -32.30
N THR A 616 -7.58 -1.38 -31.53
CA THR A 616 -9.04 -1.33 -31.64
C THR A 616 -9.64 -0.86 -30.32
N ILE A 617 -10.62 0.06 -30.37
CA ILE A 617 -11.35 0.59 -29.20
C ILE A 617 -12.83 0.32 -29.39
N ILE A 618 -13.40 -0.67 -28.67
CA ILE A 618 -14.76 -1.19 -28.87
C ILE A 618 -15.58 -1.29 -27.59
#